data_7a54d68ebd506e39d21aeb2dd9849fac
#
_entry.id   7a54d68ebd506e39d21aeb2dd9849fac
#
_cell.length_a   1.000
_cell.length_b   1.000
_cell.length_c   1.000
_cell.angle_alpha   90.00
_cell.angle_beta   90.00
_cell.angle_gamma   90.00
#
_symmetry.space_group_name_H-M   'P 1'
#
loop_
_entity.id
_entity.type
_entity.pdbx_description
1 polymer ?
#
loop_
_entity_poly.entity_id
_entity_poly.type
_entity_poly.pdbx_seq_one_letter_code
_entity_poly.pdbx_strand_id
1 'polypeptide(L)'
;MGLFDAFKSEPPKLSPRLALAVGLLFMMAADGEIESEEIGQLQSVVGGDRDLIQTAVKYLRSVKYEQFLSDASALLNSQQKLCVLINMADSLLSDGHADAAEQKTFANALQVFGFTEDGFKGHFETIALKNNRSIF
;
A
#
# COMPACT_ATOMS: atom_id res chain seq x y z
N MET A 1 22.84 24.83 5.66
CA MET A 1 22.90 23.36 5.78
C MET A 1 24.00 22.96 6.74
N GLY A 2 23.67 22.17 7.74
CA GLY A 2 24.64 21.65 8.68
C GLY A 2 25.39 20.45 8.13
N LEU A 3 26.53 20.14 8.76
CA LEU A 3 27.33 18.97 8.42
C LEU A 3 26.51 17.66 8.44
N PHE A 4 25.56 17.57 9.36
CA PHE A 4 24.72 16.39 9.52
C PHE A 4 23.70 16.20 8.39
N ASP A 5 23.34 17.27 7.69
CA ASP A 5 22.41 17.17 6.56
C ASP A 5 23.00 16.39 5.41
N ALA A 6 24.33 16.38 5.28
CA ALA A 6 25.03 15.59 4.28
C ALA A 6 24.93 14.08 4.53
N PHE A 7 24.64 13.68 5.77
CA PHE A 7 24.51 12.27 6.15
C PHE A 7 23.04 11.81 6.25
N LYS A 8 22.10 12.75 6.18
CA LYS A 8 20.69 12.38 6.13
C LYS A 8 20.37 11.86 4.74
N SER A 9 19.96 10.61 4.68
CA SER A 9 19.43 10.07 3.43
C SER A 9 18.14 10.80 3.08
N GLU A 10 18.10 11.41 1.90
CA GLU A 10 16.83 11.90 1.40
C GLU A 10 15.89 10.73 1.17
N PRO A 11 14.57 10.92 1.36
CA PRO A 11 13.61 9.88 1.01
C PRO A 11 13.77 9.49 -0.47
N PRO A 12 13.63 8.21 -0.83
CA PRO A 12 13.64 7.81 -2.22
C PRO A 12 12.57 8.57 -3.00
N LYS A 13 12.87 8.88 -4.25
CA LYS A 13 11.89 9.52 -5.13
C LYS A 13 10.79 8.51 -5.48
N LEU A 14 9.55 8.92 -5.30
CA LEU A 14 8.41 8.06 -5.60
C LEU A 14 8.29 7.84 -7.11
N SER A 15 8.06 6.59 -7.49
CA SER A 15 7.71 6.19 -8.85
C SER A 15 6.41 5.39 -8.79
N PRO A 16 5.71 5.18 -9.91
CA PRO A 16 4.48 4.39 -9.86
C PRO A 16 4.66 2.99 -9.27
N ARG A 17 5.72 2.31 -9.65
CA ARG A 17 6.01 0.97 -9.14
C ARG A 17 6.35 1.00 -7.65
N LEU A 18 7.12 1.99 -7.24
CA LEU A 18 7.43 2.19 -5.83
C LEU A 18 6.17 2.52 -5.03
N ALA A 19 5.26 3.31 -5.59
CA ALA A 19 4.00 3.66 -4.94
C ALA A 19 3.14 2.43 -4.64
N LEU A 20 3.12 1.46 -5.55
CA LEU A 20 2.42 0.19 -5.32
C LEU A 20 3.02 -0.56 -4.13
N ALA A 21 4.34 -0.71 -4.10
CA ALA A 21 5.04 -1.41 -3.01
C ALA A 21 4.84 -0.68 -1.67
N VAL A 22 4.97 0.64 -1.66
CA VAL A 22 4.82 1.46 -0.45
C VAL A 22 3.38 1.41 0.06
N GLY A 23 2.39 1.48 -0.82
CA GLY A 23 0.98 1.38 -0.44
C GLY A 23 0.68 0.07 0.28
N LEU A 24 1.20 -1.04 -0.25
CA LEU A 24 1.07 -2.35 0.40
C LEU A 24 1.79 -2.40 1.74
N LEU A 25 2.98 -1.83 1.84
CA LEU A 25 3.73 -1.81 3.10
C LEU A 25 3.00 -0.99 4.17
N PHE A 26 2.43 0.17 3.83
CA PHE A 26 1.63 0.93 4.79
C PHE A 26 0.42 0.15 5.26
N MET A 27 -0.20 -0.62 4.36
CA MET A 27 -1.33 -1.48 4.72
C MET A 27 -0.90 -2.56 5.70
N MET A 28 0.22 -3.23 5.42
CA MET A 28 0.78 -4.28 6.28
C MET A 28 1.25 -3.75 7.63
N ALA A 29 1.79 -2.54 7.66
CA ALA A 29 2.31 -1.90 8.87
C ALA A 29 1.23 -1.21 9.70
N ALA A 30 -0.03 -1.20 9.26
CA ALA A 30 -1.11 -0.48 9.92
C ALA A 30 -1.35 -0.95 11.36
N ASP A 31 -1.10 -2.22 11.65
CA ASP A 31 -1.20 -2.80 12.99
C ASP A 31 0.09 -2.71 13.81
N GLY A 32 1.15 -2.12 13.24
CA GLY A 32 2.45 -1.92 13.90
C GLY A 32 3.51 -2.97 13.60
N GLU A 33 3.16 -4.08 12.96
CA GLU A 33 4.12 -5.15 12.63
C GLU A 33 3.95 -5.62 11.20
N ILE A 34 5.09 -5.91 10.55
CA ILE A 34 5.13 -6.57 9.25
C ILE A 34 5.66 -7.97 9.45
N GLU A 35 4.81 -8.96 9.18
CA GLU A 35 5.17 -10.37 9.31
C GLU A 35 5.87 -10.88 8.05
N SER A 36 6.63 -11.98 8.18
CA SER A 36 7.34 -12.58 7.05
C SER A 36 6.40 -13.05 5.93
N GLU A 37 5.20 -13.50 6.29
CA GLU A 37 4.17 -13.91 5.32
C GLU A 37 3.72 -12.74 4.47
N GLU A 38 3.62 -11.55 5.07
CA GLU A 38 3.25 -10.33 4.38
C GLU A 38 4.34 -9.89 3.39
N ILE A 39 5.61 -10.09 3.72
CA ILE A 39 6.71 -9.85 2.77
C ILE A 39 6.59 -10.77 1.57
N GLY A 40 6.21 -12.03 1.78
CA GLY A 40 5.94 -12.97 0.69
C GLY A 40 4.81 -12.49 -0.22
N GLN A 41 3.74 -11.97 0.36
CA GLN A 41 2.63 -11.37 -0.40
C GLN A 41 3.09 -10.16 -1.20
N LEU A 42 3.90 -9.28 -0.60
CA LEU A 42 4.47 -8.13 -1.29
C LEU A 42 5.31 -8.58 -2.49
N GLN A 43 6.16 -9.59 -2.30
CA GLN A 43 6.99 -10.15 -3.38
C GLN A 43 6.12 -10.69 -4.52
N SER A 44 4.99 -11.31 -4.23
CA SER A 44 4.11 -11.86 -5.26
C SER A 44 3.47 -10.75 -6.12
N VAL A 45 3.24 -9.58 -5.54
CA VAL A 45 2.65 -8.44 -6.26
C VAL A 45 3.69 -7.67 -7.06
N VAL A 46 4.86 -7.40 -6.48
CA VAL A 46 5.89 -6.55 -7.10
C VAL A 46 6.98 -7.35 -7.81
N GLY A 47 6.95 -8.68 -7.75
CA GLY A 47 7.83 -9.55 -8.52
C GLY A 47 9.18 -9.83 -7.89
N GLY A 48 9.33 -9.84 -6.60
CA GLY A 48 10.55 -10.30 -5.93
C GLY A 48 11.78 -9.41 -6.12
N ASP A 49 11.59 -8.18 -6.58
CA ASP A 49 12.66 -7.21 -6.75
C ASP A 49 13.12 -6.70 -5.37
N ARG A 50 14.26 -7.20 -4.92
CA ARG A 50 14.79 -6.86 -3.59
C ARG A 50 15.12 -5.38 -3.46
N ASP A 51 15.67 -4.77 -4.50
CA ASP A 51 16.00 -3.35 -4.49
C ASP A 51 14.74 -2.49 -4.35
N LEU A 52 13.69 -2.85 -5.05
CA LEU A 52 12.40 -2.18 -4.94
C LEU A 52 11.83 -2.29 -3.52
N ILE A 53 11.87 -3.49 -2.94
CA ILE A 53 11.36 -3.74 -1.59
C ILE A 53 12.17 -2.97 -0.55
N GLN A 54 13.50 -2.98 -0.64
CA GLN A 54 14.36 -2.23 0.26
C GLN A 54 14.12 -0.72 0.15
N THR A 55 13.97 -0.22 -1.06
CA THR A 55 13.65 1.18 -1.32
C THR A 55 12.28 1.55 -0.74
N ALA A 56 11.30 0.66 -0.87
CA ALA A 56 9.97 0.86 -0.31
C ALA A 56 9.99 0.91 1.22
N VAL A 57 10.76 0.03 1.86
CA VAL A 57 10.93 0.04 3.32
C VAL A 57 11.59 1.34 3.78
N LYS A 58 12.62 1.79 3.07
CA LYS A 58 13.29 3.07 3.36
C LYS A 58 12.31 4.24 3.23
N TYR A 59 11.48 4.24 2.20
CA TYR A 59 10.46 5.27 1.99
C TYR A 59 9.45 5.27 3.15
N LEU A 60 8.95 4.09 3.51
CA LEU A 60 8.00 3.91 4.62
C LEU A 60 8.51 4.54 5.93
N ARG A 61 9.80 4.37 6.22
CA ARG A 61 10.43 4.88 7.43
C ARG A 61 10.69 6.38 7.39
N SER A 62 10.76 6.97 6.20
CA SER A 62 11.19 8.35 6.00
C SER A 62 10.02 9.31 5.75
N VAL A 63 8.88 8.82 5.30
CA VAL A 63 7.76 9.63 4.84
C VAL A 63 6.48 9.20 5.58
N LYS A 64 5.73 10.17 6.06
CA LYS A 64 4.43 9.89 6.71
C LYS A 64 3.41 9.43 5.69
N TYR A 65 2.46 8.64 6.13
CA TYR A 65 1.44 8.06 5.27
C TYR A 65 0.64 9.14 4.51
N GLU A 66 0.26 10.20 5.19
CA GLU A 66 -0.49 11.31 4.57
C GLU A 66 0.30 11.97 3.44
N GLN A 67 1.60 12.14 3.63
CA GLN A 67 2.46 12.70 2.60
C GLN A 67 2.60 11.73 1.42
N PHE A 68 2.75 10.45 1.71
CA PHE A 68 2.76 9.41 0.67
C PHE A 68 1.50 9.46 -0.17
N LEU A 69 0.32 9.51 0.46
CA LEU A 69 -0.95 9.54 -0.25
C LEU A 69 -1.05 10.77 -1.16
N SER A 70 -0.63 11.93 -0.66
CA SER A 70 -0.62 13.17 -1.45
C SER A 70 0.29 13.05 -2.67
N ASP A 71 1.51 12.56 -2.46
CA ASP A 71 2.50 12.41 -3.53
C ASP A 71 2.07 11.36 -4.54
N ALA A 72 1.55 10.24 -4.08
CA ALA A 72 1.04 9.17 -4.95
C ALA A 72 -0.17 9.65 -5.76
N SER A 73 -1.06 10.40 -5.15
CA SER A 73 -2.23 10.94 -5.84
C SER A 73 -1.84 11.88 -6.98
N ALA A 74 -0.79 12.69 -6.79
CA ALA A 74 -0.27 13.57 -7.82
C ALA A 74 0.45 12.82 -8.94
N LEU A 75 1.10 11.70 -8.61
CA LEU A 75 1.94 10.93 -9.53
C LEU A 75 1.14 9.94 -10.38
N LEU A 76 0.18 9.24 -9.76
CA LEU A 76 -0.50 8.11 -10.37
C LEU A 76 -1.70 8.54 -11.22
N ASN A 77 -1.92 7.86 -12.34
CA ASN A 77 -3.16 8.01 -13.10
C ASN A 77 -4.30 7.18 -12.45
N SER A 78 -5.51 7.30 -12.98
CA SER A 78 -6.69 6.65 -12.40
C SER A 78 -6.59 5.13 -12.34
N GLN A 79 -6.03 4.51 -13.39
CA GLN A 79 -5.86 3.05 -13.42
C GLN A 79 -4.82 2.59 -12.41
N GLN A 80 -3.73 3.34 -12.27
CA GLN A 80 -2.68 3.03 -11.30
C GLN A 80 -3.21 3.18 -9.87
N LYS A 81 -3.97 4.25 -9.59
CA LYS A 81 -4.62 4.43 -8.28
C LYS A 81 -5.56 3.27 -7.95
N LEU A 82 -6.36 2.86 -8.92
CA LEU A 82 -7.28 1.74 -8.73
C LEU A 82 -6.50 0.45 -8.47
N CYS A 83 -5.43 0.21 -9.20
CA CYS A 83 -4.58 -0.98 -9.02
C CYS A 83 -3.99 -1.01 -7.60
N VAL A 84 -3.47 0.12 -7.11
CA VAL A 84 -2.94 0.22 -5.74
C VAL A 84 -4.03 -0.09 -4.73
N LEU A 85 -5.22 0.51 -4.90
CA LEU A 85 -6.35 0.30 -3.98
C LEU A 85 -6.83 -1.15 -3.99
N ILE A 86 -6.90 -1.80 -5.14
CA ILE A 86 -7.30 -3.21 -5.23
C ILE A 86 -6.30 -4.10 -4.50
N ASN A 87 -5.00 -3.84 -4.66
CA ASN A 87 -3.98 -4.60 -3.95
C ASN A 87 -4.01 -4.36 -2.43
N MET A 88 -4.26 -3.12 -2.01
CA MET A 88 -4.43 -2.80 -0.59
C MET A 88 -5.67 -3.50 -0.02
N ALA A 89 -6.77 -3.50 -0.76
CA ALA A 89 -8.01 -4.18 -0.36
C ALA A 89 -7.82 -5.70 -0.27
N ASP A 90 -7.08 -6.28 -1.20
CA ASP A 90 -6.76 -7.71 -1.17
C ASP A 90 -5.94 -8.06 0.08
N SER A 91 -4.97 -7.23 0.42
CA SER A 91 -4.20 -7.36 1.66
C SER A 91 -5.11 -7.25 2.90
N LEU A 92 -6.03 -6.29 2.90
CA LEU A 92 -6.99 -6.07 3.99
C LEU A 92 -7.87 -7.30 4.22
N LEU A 93 -8.29 -7.97 3.16
CA LEU A 93 -9.23 -9.08 3.22
C LEU A 93 -8.58 -10.47 3.29
N SER A 94 -7.26 -10.55 3.17
CA SER A 94 -6.55 -11.83 2.96
C SER A 94 -6.58 -12.75 4.18
N ASP A 95 -6.63 -12.20 5.39
CA ASP A 95 -6.59 -12.99 6.63
C ASP A 95 -7.98 -13.17 7.28
N GLY A 96 -9.02 -12.64 6.67
CA GLY A 96 -10.38 -12.69 7.19
C GLY A 96 -10.64 -11.74 8.36
N HIS A 97 -9.64 -10.99 8.79
CA HIS A 97 -9.74 -10.05 9.89
C HIS A 97 -9.17 -8.70 9.46
N ALA A 98 -10.05 -7.76 9.16
CA ALA A 98 -9.65 -6.38 8.93
C ALA A 98 -9.82 -5.61 10.23
N ASP A 99 -8.73 -5.28 10.93
CA ASP A 99 -8.80 -4.50 12.14
C ASP A 99 -9.10 -3.01 11.83
N ALA A 100 -9.38 -2.24 12.89
CA ALA A 100 -9.78 -0.84 12.73
C ALA A 100 -8.65 0.01 12.10
N ALA A 101 -7.39 -0.27 12.42
CA ALA A 101 -6.24 0.45 11.87
C ALA A 101 -6.09 0.20 10.38
N GLU A 102 -6.24 -1.06 9.95
CA GLU A 102 -6.18 -1.43 8.53
C GLU A 102 -7.34 -0.81 7.74
N GLN A 103 -8.55 -0.85 8.28
CA GLN A 103 -9.72 -0.24 7.66
C GLN A 103 -9.55 1.26 7.48
N LYS A 104 -9.01 1.95 8.50
CA LYS A 104 -8.75 3.38 8.45
C LYS A 104 -7.69 3.72 7.41
N THR A 105 -6.62 2.95 7.36
CA THR A 105 -5.53 3.12 6.39
C THR A 105 -6.07 3.02 4.96
N PHE A 106 -6.89 2.01 4.69
CA PHE A 106 -7.53 1.84 3.39
C PHE A 106 -8.51 2.97 3.07
N ALA A 107 -9.36 3.36 4.02
CA ALA A 107 -10.35 4.41 3.83
C ALA A 107 -9.69 5.76 3.48
N ASN A 108 -8.56 6.08 4.12
CA ASN A 108 -7.80 7.29 3.82
C ASN A 108 -7.26 7.27 2.39
N ALA A 109 -6.70 6.13 1.96
CA ALA A 109 -6.21 5.99 0.59
C ALA A 109 -7.33 6.13 -0.43
N LEU A 110 -8.45 5.50 -0.17
CA LEU A 110 -9.63 5.56 -1.04
C LEU A 110 -10.08 7.01 -1.25
N GLN A 111 -10.18 7.76 -0.15
CA GLN A 111 -10.61 9.16 -0.17
C GLN A 111 -9.62 10.06 -0.92
N VAL A 112 -8.34 9.96 -0.60
CA VAL A 112 -7.29 10.80 -1.21
C VAL A 112 -7.19 10.52 -2.71
N PHE A 113 -7.36 9.27 -3.13
CA PHE A 113 -7.32 8.90 -4.55
C PHE A 113 -8.61 9.24 -5.30
N GLY A 114 -9.61 9.78 -4.61
CA GLY A 114 -10.83 10.27 -5.23
C GLY A 114 -11.90 9.23 -5.51
N PHE A 115 -11.85 8.10 -4.82
CA PHE A 115 -12.88 7.06 -4.94
C PHE A 115 -13.85 7.11 -3.76
N THR A 116 -15.09 6.67 -3.98
CA THR A 116 -16.09 6.53 -2.93
C THR A 116 -16.21 5.07 -2.51
N GLU A 117 -16.71 4.84 -1.29
CA GLU A 117 -16.99 3.47 -0.82
C GLU A 117 -17.99 2.77 -1.75
N ASP A 118 -19.05 3.45 -2.13
CA ASP A 118 -20.05 2.90 -3.05
C ASP A 118 -19.42 2.56 -4.43
N GLY A 119 -18.58 3.44 -4.95
CA GLY A 119 -17.89 3.21 -6.22
C GLY A 119 -16.90 2.07 -6.18
N PHE A 120 -16.36 1.75 -4.99
CA PHE A 120 -15.39 0.67 -4.83
C PHE A 120 -16.03 -0.67 -4.42
N LYS A 121 -17.30 -0.67 -4.04
CA LYS A 121 -18.02 -1.85 -3.51
C LYS A 121 -17.91 -3.08 -4.41
N GLY A 122 -18.07 -2.92 -5.73
CA GLY A 122 -17.97 -4.03 -6.69
C GLY A 122 -16.58 -4.67 -6.70
N HIS A 123 -15.53 -3.88 -6.48
CA HIS A 123 -14.16 -4.41 -6.39
C HIS A 123 -13.97 -5.22 -5.12
N PHE A 124 -14.52 -4.78 -3.99
CA PHE A 124 -14.49 -5.56 -2.74
C PHE A 124 -15.18 -6.91 -2.92
N GLU A 125 -16.34 -6.92 -3.55
CA GLU A 125 -17.09 -8.16 -3.79
C GLU A 125 -16.29 -9.13 -4.65
N THR A 126 -15.63 -8.62 -5.70
CA THR A 126 -14.79 -9.44 -6.58
C THR A 126 -13.58 -10.00 -5.83
N ILE A 127 -12.92 -9.18 -5.01
CA ILE A 127 -11.77 -9.62 -4.22
C ILE A 127 -12.20 -10.68 -3.20
N ALA A 128 -13.31 -10.45 -2.52
CA ALA A 128 -13.86 -11.40 -1.55
C ALA A 128 -14.19 -12.73 -2.21
N LEU A 129 -14.78 -12.71 -3.41
CA LEU A 129 -15.07 -13.91 -4.17
C LEU A 129 -13.78 -14.65 -4.57
N LYS A 130 -12.79 -13.91 -5.05
CA LYS A 130 -11.48 -14.46 -5.42
C LYS A 130 -10.83 -15.22 -4.26
N ASN A 131 -10.99 -14.71 -3.04
CA ASN A 131 -10.37 -15.27 -1.85
C ASN A 131 -11.24 -16.29 -1.12
N ASN A 132 -12.47 -16.49 -1.58
CA ASN A 132 -13.42 -17.41 -0.93
C ASN A 132 -13.27 -18.82 -1.50
N ARG A 133 -12.49 -19.65 -0.81
CA ARG A 133 -12.27 -21.04 -1.23
C ARG A 133 -13.43 -21.96 -0.83
N SER A 134 -14.33 -21.52 0.02
CA SER A 134 -15.45 -22.34 0.51
C SER A 134 -16.51 -22.59 -0.56
N ILE A 135 -16.49 -21.86 -1.69
CA ILE A 135 -17.40 -22.11 -2.80
C ILE A 135 -17.06 -23.38 -3.60
N PHE A 136 -15.92 -23.97 -3.38
CA PHE A 136 -15.52 -25.23 -3.97
C PHE A 136 -15.73 -26.36 -2.96
#